data_3772043e32a0cbd1012356987e5dfc70
#
_entry.id   3772043e32a0cbd1012356987e5dfc70
#
_cell.length_a   1.000
_cell.length_b   1.000
_cell.length_c   1.000
_cell.angle_alpha   90.00
_cell.angle_beta   90.00
_cell.angle_gamma   90.00
#
_symmetry.space_group_name_H-M   'P 1'
#
loop_
_entity.id
_entity.type
_entity.pdbx_description
1 polymer ?
#
loop_
_entity_poly.entity_id
_entity_poly.type
_entity_poly.pdbx_seq_one_letter_code
_entity_poly.pdbx_strand_id
1 'polypeptide(L)'
;MREQPLDLSRTWTEAEYLALGALNIRTELVDWKIQVSPSPSNAHQGISRYLANFLEPAARAAGLTIFEAVDTRIGPGTIVCPDVVAGKLRWGKGVNDAADVILVAEVTSPSNAAWDRRGKMRRYAAARIPWYLLAEPELPELLSVTLRLHRLEGARYVEHAVARPGAVLRSDEPFPIAIDTGQLIGPLG
;
A
#
# COMPACT_ATOMS: atom_id res chain seq x y z
N MET A 1 -3.85 12.00 30.78
CA MET A 1 -4.11 13.08 29.81
C MET A 1 -5.30 12.62 28.97
N ARG A 2 -6.44 13.32 28.97
CA ARG A 2 -7.57 12.92 28.11
C ARG A 2 -7.17 13.24 26.68
N GLU A 3 -7.08 12.23 25.82
CA GLU A 3 -6.95 12.44 24.37
C GLU A 3 -8.16 13.29 23.92
N GLN A 4 -7.90 14.45 23.37
CA GLN A 4 -8.95 15.24 22.74
C GLN A 4 -9.43 14.44 21.53
N PRO A 5 -10.76 14.32 21.31
CA PRO A 5 -11.28 13.63 20.15
C PRO A 5 -10.77 14.32 18.88
N LEU A 6 -10.32 13.51 17.93
CA LEU A 6 -9.80 13.98 16.64
C LEU A 6 -10.92 14.69 15.87
N ASP A 7 -10.75 15.98 15.57
CA ASP A 7 -11.73 16.74 14.78
C ASP A 7 -11.58 16.42 13.30
N LEU A 8 -12.45 15.58 12.77
CA LEU A 8 -12.48 15.16 11.36
C LEU A 8 -13.18 16.18 10.45
N SER A 9 -13.81 17.20 10.99
CA SER A 9 -14.59 18.17 10.22
C SER A 9 -13.74 19.31 9.63
N ARG A 10 -12.60 19.62 10.26
CA ARG A 10 -11.70 20.69 9.84
C ARG A 10 -10.67 20.26 8.81
N THR A 11 -10.00 21.22 8.20
CA THR A 11 -8.77 20.99 7.44
C THR A 11 -7.58 20.89 8.39
N TRP A 12 -6.59 20.09 8.01
CA TRP A 12 -5.37 19.85 8.76
C TRP A 12 -4.16 20.15 7.88
N THR A 13 -3.23 20.91 8.38
CA THR A 13 -1.91 21.00 7.74
C THR A 13 -1.13 19.71 7.94
N GLU A 14 -0.17 19.45 7.07
CA GLU A 14 0.73 18.28 7.24
C GLU A 14 1.48 18.35 8.57
N ALA A 15 1.92 19.54 8.99
CA ALA A 15 2.62 19.73 10.26
C ALA A 15 1.73 19.35 11.46
N GLU A 16 0.46 19.76 11.46
CA GLU A 16 -0.50 19.38 12.51
C GLU A 16 -0.75 17.88 12.49
N TYR A 17 -0.94 17.28 11.30
CA TYR A 17 -1.15 15.83 11.16
C TYR A 17 0.05 15.04 11.71
N LEU A 18 1.26 15.40 11.33
CA LEU A 18 2.47 14.74 11.80
C LEU A 18 2.75 14.96 13.30
N ALA A 19 2.30 16.08 13.85
CA ALA A 19 2.40 16.37 15.29
C ALA A 19 1.47 15.49 16.14
N LEU A 20 0.47 14.81 15.56
CA LEU A 20 -0.38 13.86 16.28
C LEU A 20 0.44 12.66 16.80
N GLY A 21 1.55 12.34 16.14
CA GLY A 21 2.38 11.18 16.48
C GLY A 21 1.66 9.84 16.26
N ALA A 22 2.07 8.82 17.02
CA ALA A 22 1.45 7.51 16.94
C ALA A 22 0.06 7.52 17.59
N LEU A 23 -0.97 7.30 16.81
CA LEU A 23 -2.34 7.14 17.25
C LEU A 23 -2.70 5.64 17.37
N ASN A 24 -3.67 5.32 18.26
CA ASN A 24 -4.21 3.97 18.38
C ASN A 24 -5.17 3.58 17.22
N ILE A 25 -5.33 4.45 16.24
CA ILE A 25 -6.18 4.29 15.06
C ILE A 25 -5.38 4.59 13.80
N ARG A 26 -5.65 3.86 12.72
CA ARG A 26 -5.02 4.12 11.43
C ARG A 26 -5.65 5.37 10.81
N THR A 27 -4.84 6.39 10.59
CA THR A 27 -5.26 7.64 9.96
C THR A 27 -4.42 7.92 8.73
N GLU A 28 -5.00 8.61 7.76
CA GLU A 28 -4.33 9.17 6.60
C GLU A 28 -4.75 10.63 6.46
N LEU A 29 -3.87 11.48 5.96
CA LEU A 29 -4.22 12.85 5.55
C LEU A 29 -4.51 12.81 4.04
N VAL A 30 -5.74 13.14 3.65
CA VAL A 30 -6.15 13.12 2.24
C VAL A 30 -6.85 14.44 1.90
N ASP A 31 -6.26 15.20 0.96
CA ASP A 31 -6.79 16.50 0.56
C ASP A 31 -7.02 17.41 1.77
N TRP A 32 -6.04 17.49 2.68
CA TRP A 32 -6.08 18.29 3.93
C TRP A 32 -7.12 17.85 4.95
N LYS A 33 -7.65 16.62 4.84
CA LYS A 33 -8.61 16.04 5.78
C LYS A 33 -8.11 14.73 6.33
N ILE A 34 -8.29 14.51 7.62
CA ILE A 34 -7.98 13.22 8.22
C ILE A 34 -9.07 12.23 7.86
N GLN A 35 -8.64 11.10 7.32
CA GLN A 35 -9.46 9.91 7.12
C GLN A 35 -9.04 8.84 8.12
N VAL A 36 -10.02 8.19 8.72
CA VAL A 36 -9.81 7.08 9.65
C VAL A 36 -10.17 5.79 8.95
N SER A 37 -9.26 4.84 8.97
CA SER A 37 -9.49 3.50 8.42
C SER A 37 -9.72 2.50 9.55
N PRO A 38 -10.61 1.51 9.38
CA PRO A 38 -10.73 0.41 10.32
C PRO A 38 -9.40 -0.33 10.47
N SER A 39 -9.20 -0.97 11.60
CA SER A 39 -8.06 -1.88 11.78
C SER A 39 -8.12 -3.00 10.74
N PRO A 40 -7.00 -3.34 10.09
CA PRO A 40 -6.96 -4.42 9.12
C PRO A 40 -7.21 -5.78 9.79
N SER A 41 -7.83 -6.71 9.05
CA SER A 41 -8.02 -8.08 9.51
C SER A 41 -6.68 -8.84 9.56
N ASN A 42 -6.64 -9.96 10.29
CA ASN A 42 -5.47 -10.85 10.32
C ASN A 42 -5.08 -11.32 8.92
N ALA A 43 -6.06 -11.64 8.08
CA ALA A 43 -5.81 -12.06 6.70
C ALA A 43 -5.18 -10.95 5.86
N HIS A 44 -5.67 -9.71 5.97
CA HIS A 44 -5.08 -8.57 5.30
C HIS A 44 -3.61 -8.38 5.72
N GLN A 45 -3.33 -8.42 7.02
CA GLN A 45 -1.97 -8.29 7.55
C GLN A 45 -1.06 -9.46 7.11
N GLY A 46 -1.61 -10.68 7.08
CA GLY A 46 -0.88 -11.86 6.59
C GLY A 46 -0.48 -11.71 5.13
N ILE A 47 -1.42 -11.31 4.27
CA ILE A 47 -1.15 -11.10 2.84
C ILE A 47 -0.14 -9.97 2.63
N SER A 48 -0.28 -8.84 3.32
CA SER A 48 0.66 -7.71 3.26
C SER A 48 2.08 -8.16 3.60
N ARG A 49 2.24 -8.87 4.72
CA ARG A 49 3.52 -9.43 5.17
C ARG A 49 4.13 -10.39 4.15
N TYR A 50 3.33 -11.33 3.61
CA TYR A 50 3.85 -12.27 2.61
C TYR A 50 4.26 -11.55 1.33
N LEU A 51 3.50 -10.55 0.88
CA LEU A 51 3.90 -9.71 -0.25
C LEU A 51 5.25 -9.04 0.00
N ALA A 52 5.44 -8.44 1.17
CA ALA A 52 6.71 -7.82 1.55
C ALA A 52 7.85 -8.84 1.52
N ASN A 53 7.65 -10.04 2.11
CA ASN A 53 8.64 -11.11 2.13
C ASN A 53 9.02 -11.60 0.72
N PHE A 54 8.06 -11.73 -0.19
CA PHE A 54 8.33 -12.13 -1.58
C PHE A 54 9.10 -11.07 -2.36
N LEU A 55 8.81 -9.81 -2.12
CA LEU A 55 9.41 -8.69 -2.85
C LEU A 55 10.81 -8.33 -2.31
N GLU A 56 11.04 -8.49 -1.00
CA GLU A 56 12.23 -7.97 -0.32
C GLU A 56 13.58 -8.48 -0.90
N PRO A 57 13.79 -9.79 -1.19
CA PRO A 57 15.08 -10.26 -1.68
C PRO A 57 15.49 -9.60 -3.00
N ALA A 58 14.57 -9.50 -3.96
CA ALA A 58 14.82 -8.90 -5.26
C ALA A 58 14.95 -7.39 -5.20
N ALA A 59 14.09 -6.72 -4.41
CA ALA A 59 14.19 -5.29 -4.17
C ALA A 59 15.54 -4.92 -3.53
N ARG A 60 15.99 -5.68 -2.53
CA ARG A 60 17.32 -5.49 -1.90
C ARG A 60 18.46 -5.68 -2.89
N ALA A 61 18.39 -6.70 -3.75
CA ALA A 61 19.37 -6.90 -4.81
C ALA A 61 19.42 -5.75 -5.82
N ALA A 62 18.28 -5.06 -6.02
CA ALA A 62 18.18 -3.84 -6.83
C ALA A 62 18.56 -2.55 -6.07
N GLY A 63 19.05 -2.64 -4.82
CA GLY A 63 19.43 -1.49 -4.00
C GLY A 63 18.22 -0.71 -3.44
N LEU A 64 17.07 -1.37 -3.32
CA LEU A 64 15.85 -0.79 -2.78
C LEU A 64 15.56 -1.34 -1.38
N THR A 65 14.77 -0.59 -0.61
CA THR A 65 14.28 -1.00 0.72
C THR A 65 12.77 -1.24 0.62
N ILE A 66 12.27 -2.23 1.37
CA ILE A 66 10.84 -2.47 1.55
C ILE A 66 10.44 -2.12 2.98
N PHE A 67 9.31 -1.45 3.11
CA PHE A 67 8.63 -1.23 4.37
C PHE A 67 7.14 -1.56 4.25
N GLU A 68 6.55 -1.98 5.36
CA GLU A 68 5.11 -2.16 5.52
C GLU A 68 4.53 -0.99 6.31
N ALA A 69 3.34 -0.55 5.90
CA ALA A 69 2.52 0.43 6.63
C ALA A 69 3.30 1.70 7.04
N VAL A 70 4.01 2.31 6.09
CA VAL A 70 4.78 3.55 6.33
C VAL A 70 4.15 4.75 5.66
N ASP A 71 4.15 5.87 6.36
CA ASP A 71 3.62 7.13 5.83
C ASP A 71 4.38 7.56 4.57
N THR A 72 3.60 7.87 3.54
CA THR A 72 4.10 8.28 2.23
C THR A 72 3.37 9.53 1.76
N ARG A 73 4.10 10.64 1.59
CA ARG A 73 3.58 11.87 1.00
C ARG A 73 3.45 11.68 -0.50
N ILE A 74 2.23 11.79 -1.00
CA ILE A 74 1.93 11.61 -2.44
C ILE A 74 1.41 12.88 -3.11
N GLY A 75 1.33 13.98 -2.37
CA GLY A 75 0.96 15.30 -2.87
C GLY A 75 0.78 16.29 -1.73
N PRO A 76 0.58 17.57 -2.03
CA PRO A 76 0.32 18.58 -1.01
C PRO A 76 -0.92 18.21 -0.18
N GLY A 77 -0.79 18.21 1.15
CA GLY A 77 -1.86 17.84 2.06
C GLY A 77 -2.36 16.41 1.92
N THR A 78 -1.51 15.52 1.37
CA THR A 78 -1.89 14.12 1.18
C THR A 78 -0.73 13.20 1.59
N ILE A 79 -0.89 12.57 2.75
CA ILE A 79 0.01 11.57 3.32
C ILE A 79 -0.83 10.31 3.56
N VAL A 80 -0.48 9.24 2.87
CA VAL A 80 -1.17 7.95 2.94
C VAL A 80 -0.25 6.88 3.51
N CYS A 81 -0.83 5.78 3.95
CA CYS A 81 -0.09 4.65 4.52
C CYS A 81 -0.35 3.39 3.69
N PRO A 82 0.39 3.18 2.57
CA PRO A 82 0.26 1.97 1.76
C PRO A 82 0.64 0.71 2.55
N ASP A 83 0.06 -0.43 2.18
CA ASP A 83 0.33 -1.67 2.90
C ASP A 83 1.78 -2.13 2.73
N VAL A 84 2.36 -1.99 1.52
CA VAL A 84 3.79 -2.25 1.26
C VAL A 84 4.35 -1.17 0.34
N VAL A 85 5.55 -0.70 0.64
CA VAL A 85 6.26 0.31 -0.15
C VAL A 85 7.68 -0.17 -0.46
N ALA A 86 8.07 -0.14 -1.72
CA ALA A 86 9.44 -0.40 -2.17
C ALA A 86 10.05 0.85 -2.82
N GLY A 87 11.28 1.20 -2.47
CA GLY A 87 11.92 2.38 -3.03
C GLY A 87 13.29 2.67 -2.44
N LYS A 88 13.83 3.85 -2.72
CA LYS A 88 15.07 4.37 -2.11
C LYS A 88 14.79 4.97 -0.73
N LEU A 89 14.17 4.17 0.12
CA LEU A 89 13.67 4.58 1.42
C LEU A 89 14.77 4.52 2.48
N ARG A 90 14.71 5.42 3.48
CA ARG A 90 15.75 5.53 4.53
C ARG A 90 15.19 5.10 5.88
N TRP A 91 15.96 4.28 6.58
CA TRP A 91 15.69 3.95 7.98
C TRP A 91 15.63 5.22 8.84
N GLY A 92 14.63 5.29 9.71
CA GLY A 92 14.45 6.42 10.62
C GLY A 92 13.79 7.66 10.01
N LYS A 93 13.42 7.67 8.72
CA LYS A 93 12.61 8.72 8.12
C LYS A 93 11.13 8.51 8.50
N GLY A 94 10.51 9.52 9.09
CA GLY A 94 9.11 9.41 9.55
C GLY A 94 8.10 9.38 8.39
N VAL A 95 8.34 10.14 7.31
CA VAL A 95 7.48 10.20 6.12
C VAL A 95 8.33 10.05 4.87
N ASN A 96 7.95 9.15 3.98
CA ASN A 96 8.61 8.98 2.69
C ASN A 96 7.98 9.91 1.65
N ASP A 97 8.74 10.29 0.64
CA ASP A 97 8.22 11.09 -0.48
C ASP A 97 7.98 10.17 -1.69
N ALA A 98 6.90 10.40 -2.44
CA ALA A 98 6.57 9.62 -3.64
C ALA A 98 7.72 9.52 -4.65
N ALA A 99 8.58 10.55 -4.73
CA ALA A 99 9.74 10.57 -5.60
C ALA A 99 10.78 9.48 -5.27
N ASP A 100 10.81 9.00 -4.03
CA ASP A 100 11.71 7.92 -3.58
C ASP A 100 11.07 6.54 -3.76
N VAL A 101 9.77 6.47 -4.08
CA VAL A 101 8.99 5.24 -4.19
C VAL A 101 9.01 4.70 -5.62
N ILE A 102 9.29 3.42 -5.77
CA ILE A 102 9.28 2.70 -7.05
C ILE A 102 8.01 1.86 -7.21
N LEU A 103 7.58 1.21 -6.12
CA LEU A 103 6.39 0.37 -6.12
C LEU A 103 5.61 0.56 -4.82
N VAL A 104 4.30 0.66 -4.92
CA VAL A 104 3.37 0.49 -3.81
C VAL A 104 2.54 -0.76 -4.00
N ALA A 105 2.26 -1.49 -2.92
CA ALA A 105 1.30 -2.57 -2.95
C ALA A 105 0.17 -2.31 -1.96
N GLU A 106 -1.05 -2.67 -2.36
CA GLU A 106 -2.27 -2.57 -1.56
C GLU A 106 -3.01 -3.90 -1.56
N VAL A 107 -3.54 -4.25 -0.42
CA VAL A 107 -4.42 -5.41 -0.25
C VAL A 107 -5.85 -4.91 -0.12
N THR A 108 -6.75 -5.35 -1.00
CA THR A 108 -8.15 -4.90 -0.92
C THR A 108 -8.86 -5.53 0.27
N SER A 109 -9.74 -4.75 0.91
CA SER A 109 -10.64 -5.22 1.95
C SER A 109 -12.11 -5.16 1.49
N PRO A 110 -13.02 -5.96 2.09
CA PRO A 110 -14.44 -5.95 1.73
C PRO A 110 -15.12 -4.59 1.88
N SER A 111 -14.71 -3.85 2.91
CA SER A 111 -15.36 -2.60 3.30
C SER A 111 -15.06 -1.42 2.36
N ASN A 112 -13.97 -1.49 1.58
CA ASN A 112 -13.46 -0.36 0.79
C ASN A 112 -13.18 -0.68 -0.68
N ALA A 113 -13.51 -1.89 -1.16
CA ALA A 113 -13.00 -2.44 -2.42
C ALA A 113 -13.23 -1.57 -3.67
N ALA A 114 -14.34 -0.85 -3.79
CA ALA A 114 -14.65 -0.09 -5.01
C ALA A 114 -14.14 1.35 -4.98
N TRP A 115 -14.25 2.02 -3.82
CA TRP A 115 -13.83 3.41 -3.68
C TRP A 115 -12.31 3.52 -3.48
N ASP A 116 -11.75 2.67 -2.64
CA ASP A 116 -10.33 2.68 -2.28
C ASP A 116 -9.45 2.33 -3.49
N ARG A 117 -9.82 1.29 -4.22
CA ARG A 117 -9.11 0.84 -5.42
C ARG A 117 -8.93 1.94 -6.46
N ARG A 118 -10.01 2.62 -6.86
CA ARG A 118 -9.97 3.66 -7.90
C ARG A 118 -9.39 4.98 -7.38
N GLY A 119 -9.68 5.31 -6.14
CA GLY A 119 -9.21 6.54 -5.50
C GLY A 119 -7.70 6.51 -5.28
N LYS A 120 -7.18 5.49 -4.62
CA LYS A 120 -5.75 5.31 -4.35
C LYS A 120 -4.95 5.16 -5.66
N MET A 121 -5.43 4.34 -6.58
CA MET A 121 -4.80 4.14 -7.88
C MET A 121 -4.58 5.45 -8.65
N ARG A 122 -5.60 6.33 -8.68
CA ARG A 122 -5.48 7.66 -9.32
C ARG A 122 -4.48 8.56 -8.59
N ARG A 123 -4.48 8.55 -7.26
CA ARG A 123 -3.58 9.36 -6.44
C ARG A 123 -2.13 8.92 -6.61
N TYR A 124 -1.84 7.63 -6.60
CA TYR A 124 -0.50 7.11 -6.87
C TYR A 124 -0.02 7.41 -8.29
N ALA A 125 -0.91 7.34 -9.29
CA ALA A 125 -0.60 7.75 -10.65
C ALA A 125 -0.29 9.25 -10.75
N ALA A 126 -1.08 10.10 -10.08
CA ALA A 126 -0.83 11.54 -10.01
C ALA A 126 0.49 11.87 -9.29
N ALA A 127 0.84 11.11 -8.25
CA ALA A 127 2.13 11.19 -7.55
C ALA A 127 3.31 10.61 -8.35
N ARG A 128 3.06 10.09 -9.56
CA ARG A 128 4.08 9.52 -10.46
C ARG A 128 4.81 8.31 -9.91
N ILE A 129 4.20 7.54 -9.02
CA ILE A 129 4.76 6.27 -8.55
C ILE A 129 4.75 5.28 -9.72
N PRO A 130 5.91 4.70 -10.12
CA PRO A 130 5.99 3.94 -11.37
C PRO A 130 5.19 2.65 -11.39
N TRP A 131 5.09 1.95 -10.22
CA TRP A 131 4.48 0.64 -10.15
C TRP A 131 3.46 0.53 -9.03
N TYR A 132 2.37 -0.17 -9.32
CA TYR A 132 1.28 -0.43 -8.38
C TYR A 132 0.92 -1.92 -8.42
N LEU A 133 1.07 -2.61 -7.29
CA LEU A 133 0.68 -4.00 -7.11
C LEU A 133 -0.61 -4.06 -6.30
N LEU A 134 -1.64 -4.68 -6.84
CA LEU A 134 -2.91 -4.90 -6.18
C LEU A 134 -3.07 -6.38 -5.84
N ALA A 135 -3.30 -6.67 -4.57
CA ALA A 135 -3.72 -7.99 -4.11
C ALA A 135 -5.22 -7.97 -3.81
N GLU A 136 -5.95 -8.84 -4.48
CA GLU A 136 -7.40 -8.97 -4.40
C GLU A 136 -7.77 -10.33 -3.81
N PRO A 137 -7.91 -10.45 -2.47
CA PRO A 137 -8.37 -11.68 -1.87
C PRO A 137 -9.84 -11.92 -2.22
N GLU A 138 -10.21 -13.15 -2.49
CA GLU A 138 -11.61 -13.56 -2.67
C GLU A 138 -12.30 -13.68 -1.32
N LEU A 139 -13.39 -12.94 -1.18
CA LEU A 139 -14.15 -12.82 0.06
C LEU A 139 -15.51 -13.53 -0.10
N PRO A 140 -16.10 -14.03 0.99
CA PRO A 140 -15.69 -13.88 2.40
C PRO A 140 -14.67 -14.92 2.90
N GLU A 141 -14.43 -15.99 2.15
CA GLU A 141 -13.74 -17.17 2.65
C GLU A 141 -12.21 -17.05 2.65
N LEU A 142 -11.66 -15.99 2.01
CA LEU A 142 -10.21 -15.72 1.93
C LEU A 142 -9.39 -16.94 1.44
N LEU A 143 -9.99 -17.74 0.56
CA LEU A 143 -9.39 -18.98 0.05
C LEU A 143 -8.42 -18.76 -1.11
N SER A 144 -8.42 -17.55 -1.68
CA SER A 144 -7.61 -17.27 -2.86
C SER A 144 -7.29 -15.79 -2.99
N VAL A 145 -6.22 -15.47 -3.74
CA VAL A 145 -5.78 -14.11 -4.04
C VAL A 145 -5.48 -13.97 -5.52
N THR A 146 -6.02 -12.94 -6.14
CA THR A 146 -5.57 -12.48 -7.47
C THR A 146 -4.59 -11.34 -7.28
N LEU A 147 -3.47 -11.39 -7.99
CA LEU A 147 -2.47 -10.32 -8.04
C LEU A 147 -2.52 -9.61 -9.38
N ARG A 148 -2.47 -8.27 -9.36
CA ARG A 148 -2.37 -7.43 -10.55
C ARG A 148 -1.23 -6.43 -10.39
N LEU A 149 -0.23 -6.54 -11.24
CA LEU A 149 0.87 -5.58 -11.32
C LEU A 149 0.55 -4.57 -12.43
N HIS A 150 0.60 -3.30 -12.09
CA HIS A 150 0.33 -2.21 -13.02
C HIS A 150 1.59 -1.35 -13.18
N ARG A 151 1.82 -0.88 -14.39
CA ARG A 151 2.86 0.10 -14.72
C ARG A 151 2.22 1.44 -15.05
N LEU A 152 2.85 2.53 -14.62
CA LEU A 152 2.42 3.89 -14.94
C LEU A 152 2.78 4.20 -16.40
N GLU A 153 1.78 4.49 -17.22
CA GLU A 153 1.92 4.94 -18.59
C GLU A 153 1.22 6.30 -18.77
N GLY A 154 2.00 7.33 -19.03
CA GLY A 154 1.46 8.68 -19.04
C GLY A 154 0.93 9.08 -17.66
N ALA A 155 -0.38 9.28 -17.54
CA ALA A 155 -1.05 9.69 -16.30
C ALA A 155 -1.92 8.58 -15.67
N ARG A 156 -1.81 7.34 -16.14
CA ARG A 156 -2.65 6.22 -15.68
C ARG A 156 -1.86 4.93 -15.54
N TYR A 157 -2.34 4.06 -14.69
CA TYR A 157 -1.82 2.70 -14.61
C TYR A 157 -2.43 1.81 -15.69
N VAL A 158 -1.59 0.99 -16.31
CA VAL A 158 -1.95 -0.05 -17.27
C VAL A 158 -1.54 -1.39 -16.65
N GLU A 159 -2.41 -2.40 -16.75
CA GLU A 159 -2.11 -3.74 -16.26
C GLU A 159 -0.92 -4.31 -17.05
N HIS A 160 0.15 -4.65 -16.34
CA HIS A 160 1.38 -5.19 -16.89
C HIS A 160 1.44 -6.72 -16.77
N ALA A 161 1.02 -7.25 -15.61
CA ALA A 161 0.96 -8.69 -15.36
C ALA A 161 -0.17 -9.01 -14.38
N VAL A 162 -0.74 -10.20 -14.52
CA VAL A 162 -1.78 -10.72 -13.63
C VAL A 162 -1.51 -12.17 -13.29
N ALA A 163 -1.73 -12.54 -12.03
CA ALA A 163 -1.76 -13.93 -11.59
C ALA A 163 -3.08 -14.21 -10.88
N ARG A 164 -3.83 -15.18 -11.40
CA ARG A 164 -5.04 -15.70 -10.77
C ARG A 164 -4.70 -16.68 -9.65
N PRO A 165 -5.65 -17.07 -8.80
CA PRO A 165 -5.44 -18.06 -7.75
C PRO A 165 -4.72 -19.32 -8.26
N GLY A 166 -3.69 -19.76 -7.54
CA GLY A 166 -2.86 -20.91 -7.88
C GLY A 166 -1.79 -20.65 -8.95
N ALA A 167 -1.70 -19.42 -9.47
CA ALA A 167 -0.67 -19.03 -10.43
C ALA A 167 0.45 -18.21 -9.77
N VAL A 168 1.58 -18.08 -10.46
CA VAL A 168 2.71 -17.25 -10.05
C VAL A 168 2.70 -15.95 -10.84
N LEU A 169 2.65 -14.81 -10.15
CA LEU A 169 2.90 -13.51 -10.75
C LEU A 169 4.38 -13.40 -11.10
N ARG A 170 4.70 -13.15 -12.37
CA ARG A 170 6.08 -12.97 -12.85
C ARG A 170 6.21 -11.65 -13.58
N SER A 171 7.31 -10.94 -13.28
CA SER A 171 7.73 -9.73 -13.99
C SER A 171 9.23 -9.54 -13.80
N ASP A 172 9.92 -9.01 -14.80
CA ASP A 172 11.32 -8.60 -14.69
C ASP A 172 11.44 -7.13 -14.24
N GLU A 173 10.35 -6.38 -14.24
CA GLU A 173 10.28 -4.97 -13.85
C GLU A 173 9.32 -4.77 -12.67
N PRO A 174 9.59 -3.79 -11.77
CA PRO A 174 10.73 -2.86 -11.67
C PRO A 174 12.01 -3.53 -11.17
N PHE A 175 11.92 -4.75 -10.70
CA PHE A 175 12.93 -5.70 -10.32
C PHE A 175 12.31 -7.10 -10.47
N PRO A 176 13.09 -8.19 -10.50
CA PRO A 176 12.52 -9.53 -10.68
C PRO A 176 11.49 -9.87 -9.60
N ILE A 177 10.26 -10.11 -10.03
CA ILE A 177 9.12 -10.47 -9.18
C ILE A 177 8.69 -11.90 -9.53
N ALA A 178 8.55 -12.75 -8.51
CA ALA A 178 7.95 -14.07 -8.63
C ALA A 178 7.15 -14.36 -7.35
N ILE A 179 5.82 -14.19 -7.40
CA ILE A 179 4.94 -14.36 -6.23
C ILE A 179 3.93 -15.46 -6.53
N ASP A 180 4.01 -16.55 -5.79
CA ASP A 180 3.02 -17.63 -5.81
C ASP A 180 1.79 -17.20 -5.01
N THR A 181 0.65 -17.06 -5.69
CA THR A 181 -0.60 -16.62 -5.06
C THR A 181 -1.11 -17.59 -4.00
N GLY A 182 -0.79 -18.89 -4.12
CA GLY A 182 -1.15 -19.90 -3.13
C GLY A 182 -0.39 -19.75 -1.81
N GLN A 183 0.78 -19.11 -1.82
CA GLN A 183 1.58 -18.87 -0.62
C GLN A 183 1.24 -17.56 0.10
N LEU A 184 0.31 -16.78 -0.43
CA LEU A 184 -0.16 -15.55 0.21
C LEU A 184 -1.25 -15.81 1.25
N ILE A 185 -1.77 -17.02 1.29
CA ILE A 185 -2.83 -17.42 2.22
C ILE A 185 -2.18 -18.32 3.28
N GLY A 186 -2.42 -18.00 4.54
CA GLY A 186 -1.95 -18.82 5.64
C GLY A 186 -2.67 -20.18 5.71
N PRO A 187 -2.16 -21.14 6.47
CA PRO A 187 -2.85 -22.39 6.68
C PRO A 187 -4.24 -22.12 7.25
N LEU A 188 -5.24 -22.63 6.56
CA LEU A 188 -6.61 -22.67 7.09
C LEU A 188 -6.56 -23.63 8.28
N GLY A 189 -6.70 -23.09 9.50
CA GLY A 189 -6.71 -23.85 10.74
C GLY A 189 -7.97 -24.71 10.90
#